data_89836b3e53fca06675c3ebfd7220a12f
#
_entry.id   89836b3e53fca06675c3ebfd7220a12f
#
_cell.length_a   1.000
_cell.length_b   1.000
_cell.length_c   1.000
_cell.angle_alpha   90.00
_cell.angle_beta   90.00
_cell.angle_gamma   90.00
#
_symmetry.space_group_name_H-M   'P 1'
#
loop_
_entity.id
_entity.type
_entity.pdbx_description
1 polymer ?
#
loop_
_entity_poly.entity_id
_entity_poly.type
_entity_poly.pdbx_seq_one_letter_code
_entity_poly.pdbx_strand_id
1 'polypeptide(L)'
;MLRLHLHLLSDSTGETLENIAKAALAQYDDVETVRHFWPMVRTETHLDRILQEIAQNPGLVIFTLVNPVTRTALEARCKALGLPTVAPLDPVNDALSMLLGQQAKARPGRQHVLDAAYFARVDAIQFTIAHDDGIAHEEWEEADILLAGVSRSSKTPTSIYLANRGYKTANIPIVVESPPPRALFSLKNPLVVGLTTSTDRLIQIRRNRLLSLNQATETNYVDQDAVAREIAYARRMFADNGWPVIDVTRRSIEETAAAIIALVNERRGLAARNTD
;
A
#
# COMPACT_ATOMS: atom_id res chain seq x y z
N MET A 1 -30.96 3.25 -2.97
CA MET A 1 -29.59 3.21 -2.47
C MET A 1 -29.64 3.37 -0.96
N LEU A 2 -29.11 2.41 -0.20
CA LEU A 2 -29.13 2.48 1.27
C LEU A 2 -28.03 3.46 1.72
N ARG A 3 -28.41 4.49 2.50
CA ARG A 3 -27.47 5.46 3.05
C ARG A 3 -27.03 4.99 4.45
N LEU A 4 -25.72 4.73 4.62
CA LEU A 4 -25.13 4.27 5.86
C LEU A 4 -24.22 5.35 6.44
N HIS A 5 -24.50 5.78 7.68
CA HIS A 5 -23.54 6.58 8.45
C HIS A 5 -22.58 5.64 9.17
N LEU A 6 -21.28 5.89 9.00
CA LEU A 6 -20.21 5.10 9.57
C LEU A 6 -19.29 6.01 10.40
N HIS A 7 -19.25 5.79 11.70
CA HIS A 7 -18.41 6.55 12.63
C HIS A 7 -17.17 5.73 12.99
N LEU A 8 -15.99 6.30 12.73
CA LEU A 8 -14.69 5.70 12.99
C LEU A 8 -13.99 6.52 14.10
N LEU A 9 -13.89 5.97 15.31
CA LEU A 9 -13.32 6.65 16.48
C LEU A 9 -12.00 6.00 16.91
N SER A 10 -10.94 6.79 16.99
CA SER A 10 -9.64 6.31 17.46
C SER A 10 -9.00 7.31 18.43
N ASP A 11 -8.32 6.81 19.46
CA ASP A 11 -7.45 7.61 20.34
C ASP A 11 -6.04 7.86 19.75
N SER A 12 -5.80 7.37 18.54
CA SER A 12 -4.61 7.58 17.73
C SER A 12 -4.98 8.13 16.34
N THR A 13 -4.18 7.84 15.30
CA THR A 13 -4.39 8.33 13.92
C THR A 13 -5.65 7.79 13.25
N GLY A 14 -6.13 6.61 13.64
CA GLY A 14 -7.33 5.98 13.08
C GLY A 14 -7.12 5.22 11.77
N GLU A 15 -5.91 5.15 11.24
CA GLU A 15 -5.57 4.48 9.98
C GLU A 15 -6.05 3.01 9.94
N THR A 16 -5.91 2.30 11.05
CA THR A 16 -6.39 0.91 11.16
C THR A 16 -7.89 0.81 10.93
N LEU A 17 -8.67 1.75 11.48
CA LEU A 17 -10.13 1.77 11.30
C LEU A 17 -10.52 2.08 9.87
N GLU A 18 -9.85 3.01 9.22
CA GLU A 18 -10.09 3.34 7.81
C GLU A 18 -9.84 2.13 6.92
N ASN A 19 -8.74 1.41 7.14
CA ASN A 19 -8.40 0.21 6.38
C ASN A 19 -9.41 -0.93 6.60
N ILE A 20 -9.84 -1.17 7.84
CA ILE A 20 -10.87 -2.17 8.17
C ILE A 20 -12.21 -1.78 7.52
N ALA A 21 -12.63 -0.53 7.66
CA ALA A 21 -13.87 -0.05 7.07
C ALA A 21 -13.86 -0.14 5.55
N LYS A 22 -12.75 0.24 4.90
CA LYS A 22 -12.57 0.11 3.45
C LYS A 22 -12.68 -1.34 3.00
N ALA A 23 -11.99 -2.26 3.69
CA ALA A 23 -12.00 -3.68 3.35
C ALA A 23 -13.39 -4.31 3.53
N ALA A 24 -14.09 -3.97 4.62
CA ALA A 24 -15.43 -4.47 4.89
C ALA A 24 -16.44 -3.94 3.86
N LEU A 25 -16.46 -2.64 3.61
CA LEU A 25 -17.39 -2.02 2.67
C LEU A 25 -17.22 -2.47 1.22
N ALA A 26 -16.02 -2.88 0.83
CA ALA A 26 -15.75 -3.42 -0.51
C ALA A 26 -16.51 -4.73 -0.83
N GLN A 27 -17.14 -5.34 0.18
CA GLN A 27 -17.94 -6.56 0.01
C GLN A 27 -19.43 -6.28 -0.21
N TYR A 28 -19.85 -5.01 -0.23
CA TYR A 28 -21.24 -4.60 -0.38
C TYR A 28 -21.40 -3.69 -1.59
N ASP A 29 -22.33 -4.05 -2.48
CA ASP A 29 -22.73 -3.24 -3.62
C ASP A 29 -23.88 -2.29 -3.22
N ASP A 30 -24.04 -1.19 -3.95
CA ASP A 30 -25.16 -0.24 -3.85
C ASP A 30 -25.35 0.43 -2.48
N VAL A 31 -24.29 0.60 -1.69
CA VAL A 31 -24.29 1.31 -0.41
C VAL A 31 -23.64 2.68 -0.54
N GLU A 32 -24.42 3.73 -0.30
CA GLU A 32 -23.89 5.09 -0.12
C GLU A 32 -23.42 5.25 1.33
N THR A 33 -22.10 5.38 1.54
CA THR A 33 -21.52 5.51 2.88
C THR A 33 -21.15 6.95 3.18
N VAL A 34 -21.69 7.51 4.26
CA VAL A 34 -21.28 8.79 4.84
C VAL A 34 -20.32 8.49 5.98
N ARG A 35 -19.02 8.77 5.78
CA ARG A 35 -17.97 8.49 6.78
C ARG A 35 -17.77 9.70 7.69
N HIS A 36 -17.83 9.44 8.99
CA HIS A 36 -17.47 10.37 10.05
C HIS A 36 -16.21 9.88 10.72
N PHE A 37 -15.10 10.59 10.54
CA PHE A 37 -13.78 10.17 11.02
C PHE A 37 -13.34 11.03 12.22
N TRP A 38 -13.08 10.39 13.36
CA TRP A 38 -12.79 10.99 14.63
C TRP A 38 -11.45 10.48 15.20
N PRO A 39 -10.32 11.01 14.75
CA PRO A 39 -9.01 10.65 15.30
C PRO A 39 -8.73 11.39 16.63
N MET A 40 -7.75 10.91 17.39
CA MET A 40 -7.24 11.56 18.60
C MET A 40 -8.30 11.79 19.68
N VAL A 41 -9.25 10.89 19.83
CA VAL A 41 -10.31 10.95 20.86
C VAL A 41 -9.75 10.54 22.22
N ARG A 42 -9.19 11.49 22.96
CA ARG A 42 -8.45 11.25 24.20
C ARG A 42 -9.10 11.88 25.44
N THR A 43 -10.09 12.74 25.29
CA THR A 43 -10.76 13.44 26.38
C THR A 43 -12.26 13.20 26.35
N GLU A 44 -12.90 13.21 27.52
CA GLU A 44 -14.34 13.07 27.64
C GLU A 44 -15.08 14.21 26.93
N THR A 45 -14.59 15.45 27.06
CA THR A 45 -15.19 16.61 26.36
C THR A 45 -15.18 16.45 24.84
N HIS A 46 -14.12 15.85 24.28
CA HIS A 46 -14.08 15.57 22.84
C HIS A 46 -15.08 14.47 22.48
N LEU A 47 -15.13 13.40 23.30
CA LEU A 47 -16.10 12.32 23.10
C LEU A 47 -17.55 12.82 23.17
N ASP A 48 -17.90 13.71 24.10
CA ASP A 48 -19.25 14.24 24.24
C ASP A 48 -19.74 14.96 22.98
N ARG A 49 -18.88 15.72 22.32
CA ARG A 49 -19.19 16.37 21.03
C ARG A 49 -19.45 15.32 19.94
N ILE A 50 -18.62 14.30 19.89
CA ILE A 50 -18.78 13.20 18.92
C ILE A 50 -20.07 12.43 19.16
N LEU A 51 -20.44 12.19 20.41
CA LEU A 51 -21.68 11.52 20.79
C LEU A 51 -22.93 12.32 20.36
N GLN A 52 -22.85 13.65 20.34
CA GLN A 52 -23.93 14.50 19.79
C GLN A 52 -24.07 14.29 18.28
N GLU A 53 -22.95 14.25 17.54
CA GLU A 53 -22.96 13.99 16.09
C GLU A 53 -23.44 12.58 15.76
N ILE A 54 -23.05 11.57 16.54
CA ILE A 54 -23.56 10.20 16.39
C ILE A 54 -25.07 10.13 16.62
N ALA A 55 -25.60 10.88 17.59
CA ALA A 55 -27.03 10.92 17.86
C ALA A 55 -27.83 11.60 16.72
N GLN A 56 -27.25 12.60 16.07
CA GLN A 56 -27.86 13.28 14.91
C GLN A 56 -27.76 12.44 13.62
N ASN A 57 -26.72 11.64 13.48
CA ASN A 57 -26.44 10.82 12.31
C ASN A 57 -26.28 9.34 12.72
N PRO A 58 -27.35 8.68 13.15
CA PRO A 58 -27.26 7.30 13.68
C PRO A 58 -26.73 6.32 12.63
N GLY A 59 -25.82 5.47 13.05
CA GLY A 59 -25.16 4.50 12.15
C GLY A 59 -24.28 3.50 12.87
N LEU A 60 -23.42 2.81 12.12
CA LEU A 60 -22.44 1.88 12.67
C LEU A 60 -21.28 2.66 13.29
N VAL A 61 -20.90 2.29 14.52
CA VAL A 61 -19.75 2.87 15.24
C VAL A 61 -18.63 1.84 15.35
N ILE A 62 -17.50 2.10 14.70
CA ILE A 62 -16.30 1.25 14.81
C ILE A 62 -15.23 2.05 15.56
N PHE A 63 -14.60 1.45 16.56
CA PHE A 63 -13.68 2.21 17.41
C PHE A 63 -12.43 1.42 17.84
N THR A 64 -11.33 2.16 18.10
CA THR A 64 -10.10 1.67 18.73
C THR A 64 -9.71 2.59 19.89
N LEU A 65 -10.56 2.63 20.92
CA LEU A 65 -10.31 3.37 22.15
C LEU A 65 -9.74 2.42 23.20
N VAL A 66 -8.53 2.68 23.68
CA VAL A 66 -7.87 1.85 24.71
C VAL A 66 -8.09 2.39 26.11
N ASN A 67 -8.45 3.69 26.25
CA ASN A 67 -8.80 4.26 27.57
C ASN A 67 -10.17 3.73 28.03
N PRO A 68 -10.24 3.06 29.20
CA PRO A 68 -11.49 2.44 29.66
C PRO A 68 -12.61 3.46 29.93
N VAL A 69 -12.29 4.69 30.35
CA VAL A 69 -13.29 5.72 30.64
C VAL A 69 -14.02 6.15 29.38
N THR A 70 -13.28 6.59 28.36
CA THR A 70 -13.85 7.03 27.08
C THR A 70 -14.54 5.87 26.33
N ARG A 71 -13.98 4.67 26.45
CA ARG A 71 -14.58 3.47 25.85
C ARG A 71 -15.92 3.13 26.49
N THR A 72 -15.99 3.03 27.81
CA THR A 72 -17.23 2.71 28.53
C THR A 72 -18.32 3.76 28.29
N ALA A 73 -17.95 5.04 28.24
CA ALA A 73 -18.88 6.12 27.94
C ALA A 73 -19.44 6.00 26.52
N LEU A 74 -18.60 5.71 25.50
CA LEU A 74 -19.03 5.47 24.13
C LEU A 74 -20.00 4.30 24.01
N GLU A 75 -19.61 3.13 24.56
CA GLU A 75 -20.42 1.91 24.52
C GLU A 75 -21.77 2.07 25.20
N ALA A 76 -21.80 2.71 26.38
CA ALA A 76 -23.03 2.97 27.11
C ALA A 76 -23.99 3.90 26.32
N ARG A 77 -23.45 4.95 25.71
CA ARG A 77 -24.24 5.90 24.94
C ARG A 77 -24.80 5.28 23.64
N CYS A 78 -23.96 4.55 22.90
CA CYS A 78 -24.37 3.86 21.70
C CYS A 78 -25.45 2.80 22.01
N LYS A 79 -25.28 2.04 23.11
CA LYS A 79 -26.29 1.10 23.58
C LYS A 79 -27.63 1.79 23.90
N ALA A 80 -27.61 2.93 24.56
CA ALA A 80 -28.80 3.72 24.87
C ALA A 80 -29.51 4.22 23.60
N LEU A 81 -28.76 4.48 22.52
CA LEU A 81 -29.28 4.89 21.23
C LEU A 81 -29.65 3.69 20.31
N GLY A 82 -29.44 2.46 20.76
CA GLY A 82 -29.67 1.25 19.95
C GLY A 82 -28.74 1.11 18.75
N LEU A 83 -27.55 1.72 18.80
CA LEU A 83 -26.58 1.73 17.70
C LEU A 83 -25.58 0.57 17.83
N PRO A 84 -25.30 -0.13 16.73
CA PRO A 84 -24.28 -1.17 16.69
C PRO A 84 -22.88 -0.58 16.88
N THR A 85 -22.08 -1.23 17.74
CA THR A 85 -20.68 -0.87 18.00
C THR A 85 -19.76 -2.03 17.73
N VAL A 86 -18.58 -1.77 17.16
CA VAL A 86 -17.56 -2.79 16.88
C VAL A 86 -16.19 -2.29 17.33
N ALA A 87 -15.53 -3.07 18.19
CA ALA A 87 -14.12 -2.90 18.57
C ALA A 87 -13.28 -3.99 17.89
N PRO A 88 -12.79 -3.78 16.67
CA PRO A 88 -12.23 -4.85 15.83
C PRO A 88 -10.92 -5.43 16.37
N LEU A 89 -10.21 -4.72 17.26
CA LEU A 89 -8.98 -5.21 17.86
C LEU A 89 -9.20 -6.09 19.10
N ASP A 90 -10.40 -6.09 19.69
CA ASP A 90 -10.65 -6.85 20.93
C ASP A 90 -10.44 -8.36 20.76
N PRO A 91 -11.01 -9.03 19.76
CA PRO A 91 -10.80 -10.47 19.59
C PRO A 91 -9.31 -10.83 19.40
N VAL A 92 -8.55 -9.95 18.75
CA VAL A 92 -7.10 -10.14 18.53
C VAL A 92 -6.34 -9.95 19.84
N ASN A 93 -6.67 -8.90 20.60
CA ASN A 93 -6.04 -8.63 21.91
C ASN A 93 -6.34 -9.73 22.91
N ASP A 94 -7.57 -10.24 22.94
CA ASP A 94 -7.97 -11.34 23.81
C ASP A 94 -7.19 -12.62 23.48
N ALA A 95 -7.09 -12.98 22.20
CA ALA A 95 -6.31 -14.13 21.75
C ALA A 95 -4.82 -13.99 22.10
N LEU A 96 -4.24 -12.81 21.87
CA LEU A 96 -2.85 -12.52 22.23
C LEU A 96 -2.64 -12.59 23.76
N SER A 97 -3.57 -12.03 24.54
CA SER A 97 -3.47 -12.05 25.99
C SER A 97 -3.49 -13.48 26.55
N MET A 98 -4.33 -14.33 25.96
CA MET A 98 -4.39 -15.75 26.32
C MET A 98 -3.09 -16.49 25.98
N LEU A 99 -2.54 -16.28 24.78
CA LEU A 99 -1.31 -16.96 24.32
C LEU A 99 -0.06 -16.47 25.06
N LEU A 100 0.02 -15.18 25.35
CA LEU A 100 1.21 -14.55 25.97
C LEU A 100 1.15 -14.58 27.50
N GLY A 101 0.02 -14.90 28.13
CA GLY A 101 -0.19 -14.81 29.57
C GLY A 101 -0.07 -13.37 30.12
N GLN A 102 -0.30 -12.36 29.26
CA GLN A 102 -0.16 -10.94 29.61
C GLN A 102 -1.36 -10.17 29.09
N GLN A 103 -1.77 -9.16 29.84
CA GLN A 103 -2.81 -8.25 29.36
C GLN A 103 -2.26 -7.14 28.48
N ALA A 104 -3.05 -6.72 27.49
CA ALA A 104 -2.71 -5.59 26.64
C ALA A 104 -2.53 -4.32 27.47
N LYS A 105 -1.43 -3.59 27.20
CA LYS A 105 -1.18 -2.29 27.84
C LYS A 105 -2.04 -1.23 27.15
N ALA A 106 -3.01 -0.68 27.85
CA ALA A 106 -3.94 0.35 27.35
C ALA A 106 -3.23 1.71 27.11
N ARG A 107 -2.32 1.75 26.14
CA ARG A 107 -1.56 2.97 25.76
C ARG A 107 -1.82 3.32 24.30
N PRO A 108 -2.48 4.46 24.01
CA PRO A 108 -2.74 4.93 22.66
C PRO A 108 -1.45 5.16 21.86
N GLY A 109 -1.47 4.87 20.58
CA GLY A 109 -0.41 5.26 19.63
C GLY A 109 0.90 4.48 19.73
N ARG A 110 0.99 3.39 20.51
CA ARG A 110 2.23 2.58 20.61
C ARG A 110 2.73 2.01 19.30
N GLN A 111 1.85 1.84 18.32
CA GLN A 111 2.22 1.39 16.98
C GLN A 111 3.02 2.44 16.17
N HIS A 112 3.07 3.69 16.63
CA HIS A 112 3.77 4.79 15.97
C HIS A 112 5.03 5.22 16.75
N VAL A 113 5.67 4.30 17.46
CA VAL A 113 6.95 4.57 18.13
C VAL A 113 8.02 4.79 17.04
N LEU A 114 8.85 5.82 17.22
CA LEU A 114 10.02 6.09 16.38
C LEU A 114 11.12 5.06 16.73
N ASP A 115 10.95 3.86 16.26
CA ASP A 115 11.87 2.74 16.42
C ASP A 115 12.78 2.56 15.19
N ALA A 116 13.67 1.58 15.24
CA ALA A 116 14.55 1.25 14.12
C ALA A 116 13.76 0.93 12.84
N ALA A 117 12.58 0.32 12.95
CA ALA A 117 11.73 0.01 11.79
C ALA A 117 11.13 1.28 11.15
N TYR A 118 10.82 2.31 11.97
CA TYR A 118 10.40 3.60 11.44
C TYR A 118 11.52 4.26 10.64
N PHE A 119 12.74 4.34 11.19
CA PHE A 119 13.89 4.94 10.50
C PHE A 119 14.25 4.17 9.24
N ALA A 120 14.21 2.84 9.26
CA ALA A 120 14.43 2.01 8.07
C ALA A 120 13.40 2.31 6.96
N ARG A 121 12.13 2.58 7.31
CA ARG A 121 11.12 3.00 6.31
C ARG A 121 11.42 4.38 5.73
N VAL A 122 11.82 5.35 6.58
CA VAL A 122 12.20 6.69 6.12
C VAL A 122 13.38 6.60 5.15
N ASP A 123 14.40 5.82 5.49
CA ASP A 123 15.58 5.58 4.66
C ASP A 123 15.20 4.92 3.32
N ALA A 124 14.34 3.91 3.34
CA ALA A 124 13.83 3.26 2.13
C ALA A 124 13.04 4.23 1.23
N ILE A 125 12.23 5.12 1.81
CA ILE A 125 11.48 6.13 1.06
C ILE A 125 12.45 7.13 0.42
N GLN A 126 13.43 7.64 1.16
CA GLN A 126 14.43 8.58 0.65
C GLN A 126 15.25 7.95 -0.49
N PHE A 127 15.73 6.71 -0.29
CA PHE A 127 16.41 5.94 -1.32
C PHE A 127 15.55 5.83 -2.59
N THR A 128 14.30 5.42 -2.44
CA THR A 128 13.39 5.17 -3.59
C THR A 128 13.10 6.45 -4.38
N ILE A 129 12.96 7.59 -3.72
CA ILE A 129 12.78 8.88 -4.40
C ILE A 129 14.03 9.28 -5.19
N ALA A 130 15.22 9.03 -4.64
CA ALA A 130 16.48 9.35 -5.29
C ALA A 130 16.81 8.41 -6.48
N HIS A 131 16.21 7.22 -6.54
CA HIS A 131 16.48 6.18 -7.53
C HIS A 131 15.28 5.87 -8.45
N ASP A 132 14.44 6.87 -8.70
CA ASP A 132 13.30 6.76 -9.63
C ASP A 132 13.76 6.96 -11.09
N ASP A 133 13.11 6.27 -12.02
CA ASP A 133 13.32 6.39 -13.49
C ASP A 133 14.79 6.22 -13.97
N GLY A 134 15.59 5.38 -13.30
CA GLY A 134 16.93 5.03 -13.71
C GLY A 134 18.03 6.00 -13.25
N ILE A 135 17.71 6.93 -12.36
CA ILE A 135 18.67 7.85 -11.77
C ILE A 135 19.56 7.12 -10.75
N ALA A 136 20.77 7.66 -10.50
CA ALA A 136 21.75 7.18 -9.51
C ALA A 136 22.07 5.69 -9.63
N HIS A 137 22.30 5.21 -10.86
CA HIS A 137 22.50 3.79 -11.15
C HIS A 137 23.78 3.20 -10.51
N GLU A 138 24.71 4.01 -10.05
CA GLU A 138 25.90 3.60 -9.32
C GLU A 138 25.56 3.01 -7.93
N GLU A 139 24.43 3.40 -7.35
CA GLU A 139 24.01 3.01 -6.01
C GLU A 139 22.96 1.87 -6.03
N TRP A 140 22.60 1.34 -7.21
CA TRP A 140 21.55 0.30 -7.31
C TRP A 140 21.90 -0.99 -6.54
N GLU A 141 23.18 -1.26 -6.29
CA GLU A 141 23.59 -2.42 -5.47
C GLU A 141 23.11 -2.31 -4.01
N GLU A 142 22.76 -1.10 -3.54
CA GLU A 142 22.20 -0.87 -2.21
C GLU A 142 20.70 -1.13 -2.10
N ALA A 143 20.04 -1.32 -3.24
CA ALA A 143 18.61 -1.61 -3.27
C ALA A 143 18.29 -3.04 -2.79
N ASP A 144 17.13 -3.24 -2.19
CA ASP A 144 16.55 -4.58 -1.99
C ASP A 144 15.89 -5.08 -3.28
N ILE A 145 15.27 -4.17 -4.03
CA ILE A 145 14.46 -4.46 -5.21
C ILE A 145 14.77 -3.45 -6.31
N LEU A 146 14.86 -3.93 -7.56
CA LEU A 146 14.90 -3.07 -8.73
C LEU A 146 13.78 -3.45 -9.70
N LEU A 147 12.88 -2.51 -9.97
CA LEU A 147 11.76 -2.71 -10.89
C LEU A 147 12.13 -2.26 -12.30
N ALA A 148 12.10 -3.17 -13.26
CA ALA A 148 12.33 -2.88 -14.68
C ALA A 148 11.02 -3.00 -15.47
N GLY A 149 10.74 -2.08 -16.40
CA GLY A 149 9.54 -2.16 -17.22
C GLY A 149 9.35 -0.96 -18.12
N VAL A 150 8.48 -1.09 -19.12
CA VAL A 150 8.15 0.00 -20.03
C VAL A 150 7.53 1.20 -19.30
N SER A 151 7.54 2.37 -19.92
CA SER A 151 6.89 3.56 -19.34
C SER A 151 5.40 3.28 -19.07
N ARG A 152 4.92 3.67 -17.87
CA ARG A 152 3.53 3.46 -17.40
C ARG A 152 3.16 2.02 -17.03
N SER A 153 4.11 1.16 -16.73
CA SER A 153 3.89 -0.17 -16.16
C SER A 153 3.80 -0.17 -14.62
N SER A 154 3.42 0.92 -14.00
CA SER A 154 3.23 1.08 -12.55
C SER A 154 4.50 0.93 -11.70
N LYS A 155 5.70 1.11 -12.26
CA LYS A 155 6.97 1.03 -11.51
C LYS A 155 7.01 1.99 -10.32
N THR A 156 7.00 3.30 -10.58
CA THR A 156 7.10 4.33 -9.54
C THR A 156 6.08 4.16 -8.40
N PRO A 157 4.76 4.01 -8.64
CA PRO A 157 3.81 3.83 -7.53
C PRO A 157 4.05 2.52 -6.77
N THR A 158 4.49 1.45 -7.42
CA THR A 158 4.85 0.18 -6.76
C THR A 158 6.12 0.35 -5.92
N SER A 159 7.13 1.07 -6.44
CA SER A 159 8.37 1.38 -5.69
C SER A 159 8.07 2.16 -4.40
N ILE A 160 7.24 3.18 -4.48
CA ILE A 160 6.82 3.97 -3.31
C ILE A 160 6.05 3.10 -2.31
N TYR A 161 5.17 2.21 -2.78
CA TYR A 161 4.43 1.30 -1.89
C TYR A 161 5.38 0.33 -1.18
N LEU A 162 6.36 -0.23 -1.87
CA LEU A 162 7.39 -1.11 -1.30
C LEU A 162 8.27 -0.37 -0.29
N ALA A 163 8.65 0.88 -0.58
CA ALA A 163 9.42 1.73 0.32
C ALA A 163 8.68 2.00 1.65
N ASN A 164 7.36 2.22 1.60
CA ASN A 164 6.52 2.31 2.80
C ASN A 164 6.47 1.01 3.63
N ARG A 165 6.88 -0.12 3.05
CA ARG A 165 7.08 -1.41 3.73
C ARG A 165 8.53 -1.66 4.16
N GLY A 166 9.43 -0.66 3.96
CA GLY A 166 10.82 -0.69 4.38
C GLY A 166 11.78 -1.31 3.36
N TYR A 167 11.35 -1.52 2.10
CA TYR A 167 12.22 -2.03 1.04
C TYR A 167 12.80 -0.88 0.22
N LYS A 168 14.13 -0.74 0.21
CA LYS A 168 14.84 0.16 -0.71
C LYS A 168 14.59 -0.29 -2.15
N THR A 169 13.86 0.51 -2.91
CA THR A 169 13.41 0.12 -4.25
C THR A 169 13.84 1.13 -5.30
N ALA A 170 14.68 0.71 -6.23
CA ALA A 170 14.98 1.47 -7.43
C ALA A 170 14.07 1.04 -8.57
N ASN A 171 13.92 1.87 -9.61
CA ASN A 171 13.25 1.46 -10.83
C ASN A 171 13.85 2.10 -12.09
N ILE A 172 13.73 1.38 -13.20
CA ILE A 172 14.25 1.81 -14.49
C ILE A 172 13.22 1.62 -15.61
N PRO A 173 13.01 2.61 -16.48
CA PRO A 173 12.26 2.44 -17.71
C PRO A 173 13.07 1.64 -18.73
N ILE A 174 12.44 0.64 -19.35
CA ILE A 174 13.01 -0.07 -20.50
C ILE A 174 12.52 0.62 -21.78
N VAL A 175 13.45 1.12 -22.55
CA VAL A 175 13.22 1.88 -23.80
C VAL A 175 13.97 1.21 -24.93
N VAL A 176 13.32 0.99 -26.07
CA VAL A 176 13.91 0.26 -27.22
C VAL A 176 15.10 1.01 -27.79
N GLU A 177 15.00 2.34 -27.90
CA GLU A 177 16.01 3.21 -28.50
C GLU A 177 17.16 3.57 -27.53
N SER A 178 17.02 3.24 -26.25
CA SER A 178 18.00 3.56 -25.21
C SER A 178 18.28 2.33 -24.32
N PRO A 179 19.31 1.53 -24.66
CA PRO A 179 19.65 0.38 -23.86
C PRO A 179 19.94 0.79 -22.41
N PRO A 180 19.50 -0.01 -21.42
CA PRO A 180 19.77 0.29 -20.01
C PRO A 180 21.27 0.25 -19.71
N PRO A 181 21.72 0.92 -18.63
CA PRO A 181 23.12 0.88 -18.19
C PRO A 181 23.60 -0.55 -17.95
N ARG A 182 24.85 -0.83 -18.29
CA ARG A 182 25.44 -2.17 -18.08
C ARG A 182 25.42 -2.62 -16.63
N ALA A 183 25.43 -1.69 -15.69
CA ALA A 183 25.31 -1.96 -14.27
C ALA A 183 24.07 -2.80 -13.92
N LEU A 184 22.95 -2.61 -14.64
CA LEU A 184 21.71 -3.37 -14.45
C LEU A 184 21.92 -4.89 -14.52
N PHE A 185 22.79 -5.34 -15.43
CA PHE A 185 23.03 -6.75 -15.71
C PHE A 185 24.07 -7.40 -14.79
N SER A 186 24.74 -6.61 -13.96
CA SER A 186 25.80 -7.07 -13.04
C SER A 186 25.39 -7.03 -11.57
N LEU A 187 24.18 -6.57 -11.28
CA LEU A 187 23.63 -6.49 -9.92
C LEU A 187 23.52 -7.88 -9.27
N LYS A 188 23.95 -7.96 -8.01
CA LYS A 188 23.94 -9.20 -7.22
C LYS A 188 22.98 -9.11 -6.04
N ASN A 189 22.95 -7.98 -5.36
CA ASN A 189 22.14 -7.81 -4.16
C ASN A 189 20.65 -7.59 -4.46
N PRO A 190 20.22 -6.64 -5.29
CA PRO A 190 18.80 -6.42 -5.50
C PRO A 190 18.13 -7.56 -6.24
N LEU A 191 16.87 -7.82 -5.89
CA LEU A 191 15.99 -8.63 -6.72
C LEU A 191 15.50 -7.77 -7.89
N VAL A 192 15.96 -8.07 -9.11
CA VAL A 192 15.45 -7.41 -10.30
C VAL A 192 14.13 -8.07 -10.72
N VAL A 193 13.05 -7.28 -10.85
CA VAL A 193 11.71 -7.77 -11.23
C VAL A 193 11.22 -7.02 -12.46
N GLY A 194 10.87 -7.75 -13.50
CA GLY A 194 10.25 -7.22 -14.71
C GLY A 194 8.74 -6.97 -14.49
N LEU A 195 8.28 -5.74 -14.75
CA LEU A 195 6.85 -5.44 -14.79
C LEU A 195 6.38 -5.35 -16.22
N THR A 196 5.36 -6.12 -16.57
CA THR A 196 4.73 -6.14 -17.90
C THR A 196 3.23 -5.90 -17.82
N THR A 197 2.65 -5.47 -18.94
CA THR A 197 1.19 -5.27 -19.06
C THR A 197 0.75 -5.62 -20.49
N SER A 198 -0.56 -5.73 -20.73
CA SER A 198 -1.09 -5.88 -22.08
C SER A 198 -0.95 -4.58 -22.90
N THR A 199 -0.81 -4.72 -24.22
CA THR A 199 -0.71 -3.59 -25.15
C THR A 199 -1.90 -2.65 -25.03
N ASP A 200 -3.12 -3.18 -25.02
CA ASP A 200 -4.35 -2.38 -24.93
C ASP A 200 -4.43 -1.59 -23.63
N ARG A 201 -4.09 -2.23 -22.50
CA ARG A 201 -4.07 -1.58 -21.18
C ARG A 201 -3.04 -0.46 -21.14
N LEU A 202 -1.86 -0.69 -21.68
CA LEU A 202 -0.80 0.32 -21.70
C LEU A 202 -1.19 1.54 -22.56
N ILE A 203 -1.76 1.30 -23.75
CA ILE A 203 -2.28 2.37 -24.62
C ILE A 203 -3.34 3.18 -23.90
N GLN A 204 -4.29 2.53 -23.22
CA GLN A 204 -5.33 3.22 -22.45
C GLN A 204 -4.73 4.13 -21.37
N ILE A 205 -3.77 3.63 -20.60
CA ILE A 205 -3.11 4.41 -19.52
C ILE A 205 -2.34 5.58 -20.12
N ARG A 206 -1.61 5.38 -21.21
CA ARG A 206 -0.82 6.42 -21.89
C ARG A 206 -1.72 7.51 -22.50
N ARG A 207 -2.85 7.13 -23.12
CA ARG A 207 -3.85 8.09 -23.62
C ARG A 207 -4.41 8.95 -22.49
N ASN A 208 -4.81 8.36 -21.39
CA ASN A 208 -5.30 9.11 -20.23
C ASN A 208 -4.25 10.10 -19.70
N ARG A 209 -2.95 9.72 -19.74
CA ARG A 209 -1.86 10.62 -19.34
C ARG A 209 -1.69 11.78 -20.30
N LEU A 210 -1.75 11.56 -21.60
CA LEU A 210 -1.68 12.63 -22.60
C LEU A 210 -2.84 13.61 -22.45
N LEU A 211 -4.05 13.10 -22.25
CA LEU A 211 -5.24 13.93 -21.98
C LEU A 211 -5.05 14.79 -20.72
N SER A 212 -4.52 14.22 -19.65
CA SER A 212 -4.26 14.96 -18.40
C SER A 212 -3.19 16.05 -18.55
N LEU A 213 -2.35 15.97 -19.57
CA LEU A 213 -1.30 16.95 -19.89
C LEU A 213 -1.69 17.92 -21.03
N ASN A 214 -2.92 17.84 -21.53
CA ASN A 214 -3.40 18.60 -22.69
C ASN A 214 -2.50 18.44 -23.94
N GLN A 215 -1.94 17.22 -24.13
CA GLN A 215 -1.09 16.88 -25.27
C GLN A 215 -1.88 16.10 -26.33
N ALA A 216 -1.40 16.17 -27.58
CA ALA A 216 -2.00 15.40 -28.67
C ALA A 216 -1.95 13.89 -28.40
N THR A 217 -3.06 13.21 -28.68
CA THR A 217 -3.21 11.76 -28.40
C THR A 217 -2.73 10.88 -29.54
N GLU A 218 -2.38 11.44 -30.69
CA GLU A 218 -1.86 10.70 -31.85
C GLU A 218 -0.33 10.84 -31.90
N THR A 219 0.36 9.95 -31.20
CA THR A 219 1.82 9.90 -31.15
C THR A 219 2.28 8.45 -31.12
N ASN A 220 3.54 8.18 -31.49
CA ASN A 220 4.15 6.85 -31.35
C ASN A 220 4.04 6.27 -29.95
N TYR A 221 3.84 7.13 -28.95
CA TYR A 221 3.67 6.74 -27.53
C TYR A 221 2.41 5.90 -27.28
N VAL A 222 1.39 5.99 -28.15
CA VAL A 222 0.13 5.26 -28.07
C VAL A 222 -0.16 4.45 -29.33
N ASP A 223 0.80 4.38 -30.26
CA ASP A 223 0.72 3.52 -31.44
C ASP A 223 0.78 2.05 -31.02
N GLN A 224 -0.13 1.23 -31.56
CA GLN A 224 -0.30 -0.16 -31.14
C GLN A 224 0.92 -1.01 -31.44
N ASP A 225 1.52 -0.84 -32.63
CA ASP A 225 2.67 -1.64 -33.04
C ASP A 225 3.93 -1.20 -32.29
N ALA A 226 4.10 0.10 -32.06
CA ALA A 226 5.21 0.63 -31.27
C ALA A 226 5.15 0.12 -29.82
N VAL A 227 3.99 0.20 -29.18
CA VAL A 227 3.77 -0.29 -27.82
C VAL A 227 3.97 -1.80 -27.71
N ALA A 228 3.48 -2.57 -28.70
CA ALA A 228 3.71 -4.01 -28.74
C ALA A 228 5.20 -4.37 -28.87
N ARG A 229 5.95 -3.64 -29.68
CA ARG A 229 7.42 -3.82 -29.81
C ARG A 229 8.16 -3.49 -28.51
N GLU A 230 7.79 -2.41 -27.82
CA GLU A 230 8.38 -2.06 -26.51
C GLU A 230 8.16 -3.17 -25.47
N ILE A 231 6.93 -3.68 -25.36
CA ILE A 231 6.60 -4.76 -24.42
C ILE A 231 7.36 -6.05 -24.79
N ALA A 232 7.41 -6.41 -26.07
CA ALA A 232 8.13 -7.59 -26.51
C ALA A 232 9.64 -7.48 -26.25
N TYR A 233 10.23 -6.31 -26.46
CA TYR A 233 11.63 -6.02 -26.16
C TYR A 233 11.92 -6.19 -24.66
N ALA A 234 11.10 -5.57 -23.80
CA ALA A 234 11.25 -5.68 -22.35
C ALA A 234 11.12 -7.13 -21.88
N ARG A 235 10.10 -7.86 -22.34
CA ARG A 235 9.89 -9.28 -22.00
C ARG A 235 11.06 -10.16 -22.40
N ARG A 236 11.63 -9.94 -23.59
CA ARG A 236 12.84 -10.66 -24.03
C ARG A 236 14.00 -10.40 -23.10
N MET A 237 14.26 -9.12 -22.76
CA MET A 237 15.33 -8.75 -21.83
C MET A 237 15.14 -9.43 -20.46
N PHE A 238 13.92 -9.50 -19.93
CA PHE A 238 13.65 -10.19 -18.67
C PHE A 238 13.94 -11.69 -18.77
N ALA A 239 13.53 -12.34 -19.86
CA ALA A 239 13.77 -13.76 -20.08
C ALA A 239 15.26 -14.06 -20.25
N ASP A 240 15.97 -13.26 -21.03
CA ASP A 240 17.42 -13.44 -21.30
C ASP A 240 18.25 -13.31 -20.00
N ASN A 241 17.76 -12.56 -19.01
CA ASN A 241 18.44 -12.37 -17.73
C ASN A 241 17.85 -13.21 -16.59
N GLY A 242 16.84 -14.03 -16.85
CA GLY A 242 16.19 -14.88 -15.85
C GLY A 242 15.47 -14.09 -14.74
N TRP A 243 15.06 -12.83 -15.02
CA TRP A 243 14.35 -12.04 -14.04
C TRP A 243 12.89 -12.48 -13.92
N PRO A 244 12.34 -12.59 -12.69
CA PRO A 244 10.93 -12.86 -12.51
C PRO A 244 10.09 -11.73 -13.12
N VAL A 245 8.95 -12.10 -13.72
CA VAL A 245 8.07 -11.17 -14.41
C VAL A 245 6.70 -11.16 -13.77
N ILE A 246 6.18 -9.97 -13.49
CA ILE A 246 4.83 -9.78 -12.96
C ILE A 246 4.00 -9.02 -14.00
N ASP A 247 2.87 -9.63 -14.40
CA ASP A 247 1.88 -8.97 -15.25
C ASP A 247 0.95 -8.11 -14.40
N VAL A 248 0.99 -6.79 -14.61
CA VAL A 248 0.21 -5.80 -13.86
C VAL A 248 -1.08 -5.39 -14.58
N THR A 249 -1.47 -6.05 -15.66
CA THR A 249 -2.63 -5.69 -16.50
C THR A 249 -3.91 -5.50 -15.68
N ARG A 250 -4.15 -6.41 -14.73
CA ARG A 250 -5.36 -6.45 -13.88
C ARG A 250 -5.04 -6.43 -12.39
N ARG A 251 -3.82 -6.11 -12.01
CA ARG A 251 -3.40 -6.07 -10.61
C ARG A 251 -3.40 -4.63 -10.08
N SER A 252 -3.77 -4.49 -8.83
CA SER A 252 -3.53 -3.28 -8.07
C SER A 252 -2.05 -3.12 -7.74
N ILE A 253 -1.66 -1.94 -7.25
CA ILE A 253 -0.30 -1.67 -6.78
C ILE A 253 0.02 -2.57 -5.58
N GLU A 254 -0.95 -2.74 -4.68
CA GLU A 254 -0.87 -3.56 -3.48
C GLU A 254 -0.65 -5.04 -3.81
N GLU A 255 -1.42 -5.60 -4.75
CA GLU A 255 -1.27 -6.98 -5.22
C GLU A 255 0.07 -7.21 -5.92
N THR A 256 0.51 -6.22 -6.72
CA THR A 256 1.82 -6.25 -7.37
C THR A 256 2.93 -6.26 -6.33
N ALA A 257 2.88 -5.36 -5.35
CA ALA A 257 3.85 -5.29 -4.27
C ALA A 257 3.85 -6.56 -3.39
N ALA A 258 2.69 -7.12 -3.09
CA ALA A 258 2.59 -8.38 -2.34
C ALA A 258 3.27 -9.55 -3.09
N ALA A 259 3.09 -9.64 -4.42
CA ALA A 259 3.77 -10.64 -5.24
C ALA A 259 5.29 -10.44 -5.24
N ILE A 260 5.78 -9.20 -5.30
CA ILE A 260 7.21 -8.88 -5.23
C ILE A 260 7.79 -9.26 -3.86
N ILE A 261 7.10 -8.92 -2.77
CA ILE A 261 7.53 -9.28 -1.40
C ILE A 261 7.63 -10.80 -1.25
N ALA A 262 6.69 -11.57 -1.82
CA ALA A 262 6.77 -13.03 -1.82
C ALA A 262 8.05 -13.54 -2.50
N LEU A 263 8.43 -12.98 -3.66
CA LEU A 263 9.66 -13.32 -4.37
C LEU A 263 10.92 -12.97 -3.56
N VAL A 264 10.92 -11.81 -2.87
CA VAL A 264 12.03 -11.41 -1.98
C VAL A 264 12.19 -12.40 -0.84
N ASN A 265 11.07 -12.80 -0.20
CA ASN A 265 11.08 -13.74 0.92
C ASN A 265 11.54 -15.14 0.47
N GLU A 266 11.11 -15.60 -0.71
CA GLU A 266 11.55 -16.85 -1.29
C GLU A 266 13.07 -16.84 -1.54
N ARG A 267 13.59 -15.78 -2.15
CA ARG A 267 15.04 -15.61 -2.38
C ARG A 267 15.82 -15.61 -1.07
N ARG A 268 15.35 -14.92 -0.03
CA ARG A 268 15.99 -14.88 1.30
C ARG A 268 15.91 -16.25 2.00
N GLY A 269 14.79 -16.96 1.88
CA GLY A 269 14.64 -18.31 2.43
C GLY A 269 15.50 -19.37 1.74
N LEU A 270 15.76 -19.24 0.44
CA LEU A 270 16.69 -20.08 -0.30
C LEU A 270 18.15 -19.79 0.10
N ALA A 271 18.51 -18.52 0.30
CA ALA A 271 19.84 -18.11 0.76
C ALA A 271 20.15 -18.68 2.16
N ALA A 272 19.18 -18.62 3.09
CA ALA A 272 19.34 -19.16 4.44
C ALA A 272 19.55 -20.70 4.47
N ARG A 273 18.88 -21.45 3.56
CA ARG A 273 19.04 -22.92 3.45
C ARG A 273 20.37 -23.35 2.83
N ASN A 274 21.02 -22.48 2.08
CA ASN A 274 22.33 -22.80 1.43
C ASN A 274 23.52 -22.43 2.32
N THR A 275 23.29 -21.83 3.49
CA THR A 275 24.32 -21.44 4.47
C THR A 275 24.39 -22.38 5.68
N ASP A 276 23.45 -23.33 5.81
CA ASP A 276 23.45 -24.43 6.76
C ASP A 276 23.97 -25.73 6.09
#